data_ac46811a24fe5afb879461eda9896b64
#
_entry.id   ac46811a24fe5afb879461eda9896b64
#
_cell.length_a   1.000
_cell.length_b   1.000
_cell.length_c   1.000
_cell.angle_alpha   90.00
_cell.angle_beta   90.00
_cell.angle_gamma   90.00
#
_symmetry.space_group_name_H-M   'P 1'
#
loop_
_entity.id
_entity.type
_entity.pdbx_description
1 polymer ?
#
loop_
_entity_poly.entity_id
_entity_poly.type
_entity_poly.pdbx_seq_one_letter_code
_entity_poly.pdbx_strand_id
1 'polypeptide(L)'
;MKNNLCQQIAGEASPAQKRAIIHASGPMQVLAGPGAGKTYLMIRRIRHLICHHGISPDHILVITFTKAAALEMKERFARLTMNGYSSVSFGTFHAVYYQILRSGGKTRNWLPISPKEKKEYMKHCLSMCRIEDADDDTFDKLFHEISRLKNSDDPKKQERY
;
A
#
# COMPACT_ATOMS: atom_id res chain seq x y z
N MET A 1 0.02 -30.59 -13.79
CA MET A 1 -1.00 -29.50 -13.84
C MET A 1 -0.46 -28.07 -13.80
N LYS A 2 0.78 -27.79 -13.36
CA LYS A 2 1.35 -26.41 -13.32
C LYS A 2 1.67 -25.82 -14.70
N ASN A 3 1.99 -26.63 -15.73
CA ASN A 3 2.42 -26.12 -17.04
C ASN A 3 1.33 -25.51 -17.92
N ASN A 4 0.08 -25.96 -17.85
CA ASN A 4 -1.01 -25.42 -18.68
C ASN A 4 -1.46 -24.01 -18.25
N LEU A 5 -1.32 -23.69 -16.96
CA LEU A 5 -1.70 -22.39 -16.44
C LEU A 5 -0.75 -21.27 -16.88
N CYS A 6 0.52 -21.62 -17.14
CA CYS A 6 1.55 -20.65 -17.56
C CYS A 6 1.51 -20.31 -19.06
N GLN A 7 0.98 -21.18 -19.90
CA GLN A 7 0.98 -20.97 -21.37
C GLN A 7 -0.07 -19.96 -21.88
N GLN A 8 -1.13 -19.67 -21.10
CA GLN A 8 -2.21 -18.75 -21.53
C GLN A 8 -1.94 -17.27 -21.31
N ILE A 9 -0.70 -16.85 -20.99
CA ILE A 9 -0.42 -15.51 -20.48
C ILE A 9 -0.55 -14.41 -21.54
N ALA A 10 -0.34 -14.70 -22.82
CA ALA A 10 -0.10 -13.67 -23.82
C ALA A 10 -1.15 -13.57 -24.95
N GLY A 11 -2.19 -14.43 -24.98
CA GLY A 11 -3.10 -14.50 -26.14
C GLY A 11 -3.80 -13.21 -26.50
N GLU A 12 -4.25 -12.44 -25.52
CA GLU A 12 -5.11 -11.26 -25.70
C GLU A 12 -4.42 -9.92 -25.42
N ALA A 13 -3.13 -9.92 -25.04
CA ALA A 13 -2.43 -8.70 -24.68
C ALA A 13 -1.87 -7.99 -25.91
N SER A 14 -1.98 -6.65 -25.95
CA SER A 14 -1.35 -5.83 -26.98
C SER A 14 0.19 -5.96 -26.96
N PRO A 15 0.90 -5.61 -28.03
CA PRO A 15 2.37 -5.68 -28.05
C PRO A 15 3.02 -4.87 -26.92
N ALA A 16 2.47 -3.71 -26.56
CA ALA A 16 2.95 -2.88 -25.46
C ALA A 16 2.71 -3.57 -24.11
N GLN A 17 1.54 -4.16 -23.91
CA GLN A 17 1.24 -4.92 -22.69
C GLN A 17 2.13 -6.16 -22.58
N LYS A 18 2.36 -6.87 -23.69
CA LYS A 18 3.28 -8.03 -23.70
C LYS A 18 4.68 -7.64 -23.23
N ARG A 19 5.26 -6.56 -23.77
CA ARG A 19 6.57 -6.06 -23.32
C ARG A 19 6.61 -5.81 -21.82
N ALA A 20 5.57 -5.16 -21.27
CA ALA A 20 5.49 -4.89 -19.83
C ALA A 20 5.30 -6.14 -18.99
N ILE A 21 4.55 -7.14 -19.47
CA ILE A 21 4.35 -8.42 -18.76
C ILE A 21 5.65 -9.20 -18.66
N ILE A 22 6.41 -9.30 -19.77
CA ILE A 22 7.63 -10.12 -19.85
C ILE A 22 8.89 -9.43 -19.34
N HIS A 23 8.84 -8.15 -19.00
CA HIS A 23 10.00 -7.42 -18.49
C HIS A 23 10.59 -8.13 -17.26
N ALA A 24 11.84 -8.54 -17.36
CA ALA A 24 12.45 -9.47 -16.41
C ALA A 24 12.97 -8.78 -15.14
N SER A 25 13.81 -7.75 -15.30
CA SER A 25 14.57 -7.17 -14.19
C SER A 25 14.70 -5.65 -14.31
N GLY A 26 14.91 -5.01 -13.17
CA GLY A 26 15.09 -3.57 -13.06
C GLY A 26 13.75 -2.79 -12.96
N PRO A 27 13.85 -1.49 -12.71
CA PRO A 27 12.68 -0.61 -12.61
C PRO A 27 12.02 -0.45 -13.98
N MET A 28 10.69 -0.42 -13.98
CA MET A 28 9.86 -0.19 -15.16
C MET A 28 8.74 0.78 -14.84
N GLN A 29 8.57 1.78 -15.67
CA GLN A 29 7.41 2.66 -15.64
C GLN A 29 6.47 2.35 -16.80
N VAL A 30 5.18 2.23 -16.51
CA VAL A 30 4.13 1.99 -17.50
C VAL A 30 3.18 3.18 -17.51
N LEU A 31 3.18 3.94 -18.61
CA LEU A 31 2.24 5.03 -18.82
C LEU A 31 0.99 4.47 -19.52
N ALA A 32 -0.16 4.62 -18.88
CA ALA A 32 -1.41 4.06 -19.39
C ALA A 32 -2.63 4.91 -18.99
N GLY A 33 -3.43 5.29 -19.95
CA GLY A 33 -4.66 6.04 -19.74
C GLY A 33 -5.77 5.24 -19.03
N PRO A 34 -6.89 5.86 -18.69
CA PRO A 34 -8.09 5.16 -18.23
C PRO A 34 -8.52 4.08 -19.25
N GLY A 35 -8.98 2.93 -18.77
CA GLY A 35 -9.42 1.85 -19.65
C GLY A 35 -8.32 1.03 -20.35
N ALA A 36 -7.05 1.42 -20.28
CA ALA A 36 -5.93 0.75 -20.97
C ALA A 36 -5.57 -0.65 -20.41
N GLY A 37 -6.31 -1.17 -19.45
CA GLY A 37 -6.09 -2.50 -18.89
C GLY A 37 -4.94 -2.57 -17.88
N LYS A 38 -4.65 -1.50 -17.13
CA LYS A 38 -3.59 -1.48 -16.11
C LYS A 38 -3.67 -2.65 -15.12
N THR A 39 -4.84 -2.90 -14.57
CA THR A 39 -5.07 -4.01 -13.61
C THR A 39 -4.85 -5.36 -14.28
N TYR A 40 -5.33 -5.54 -15.50
CA TYR A 40 -5.11 -6.73 -16.30
C TYR A 40 -3.62 -7.02 -16.52
N LEU A 41 -2.87 -6.00 -16.89
CA LEU A 41 -1.43 -6.07 -17.10
C LEU A 41 -0.71 -6.45 -15.81
N MET A 42 -1.01 -5.80 -14.69
CA MET A 42 -0.36 -6.07 -13.40
C MET A 42 -0.58 -7.51 -12.93
N ILE A 43 -1.80 -8.00 -13.01
CA ILE A 43 -2.14 -9.37 -12.61
C ILE A 43 -1.39 -10.40 -13.47
N ARG A 44 -1.32 -10.17 -14.78
CA ARG A 44 -0.58 -11.07 -15.68
C ARG A 44 0.92 -11.00 -15.47
N ARG A 45 1.45 -9.81 -15.15
CA ARG A 45 2.85 -9.66 -14.78
C ARG A 45 3.22 -10.44 -13.52
N ILE A 46 2.44 -10.32 -12.44
CA ILE A 46 2.65 -11.09 -11.21
C ILE A 46 2.72 -12.58 -11.53
N ARG A 47 1.76 -13.08 -12.29
CA ARG A 47 1.74 -14.49 -12.71
C ARG A 47 2.97 -14.85 -13.55
N HIS A 48 3.40 -13.99 -14.46
CA HIS A 48 4.59 -14.20 -15.27
C HIS A 48 5.86 -14.29 -14.41
N LEU A 49 6.02 -13.40 -13.43
CA LEU A 49 7.14 -13.43 -12.49
C LEU A 49 7.20 -14.77 -11.72
N ILE A 50 6.07 -15.27 -11.28
CA ILE A 50 6.00 -16.56 -10.57
C ILE A 50 6.30 -17.73 -11.52
N CYS A 51 5.62 -17.80 -12.65
CA CYS A 51 5.66 -18.96 -13.53
C CYS A 51 6.95 -19.06 -14.36
N HIS A 52 7.50 -17.92 -14.84
CA HIS A 52 8.62 -17.90 -15.78
C HIS A 52 9.94 -17.51 -15.12
N HIS A 53 9.89 -16.63 -14.11
CA HIS A 53 11.09 -16.24 -13.37
C HIS A 53 11.28 -16.98 -12.06
N GLY A 54 10.34 -17.86 -11.68
CA GLY A 54 10.42 -18.65 -10.44
C GLY A 54 10.41 -17.83 -9.17
N ILE A 55 9.93 -16.58 -9.22
CA ILE A 55 9.86 -15.72 -8.04
C ILE A 55 8.81 -16.29 -7.09
N SER A 56 9.22 -16.51 -5.84
CA SER A 56 8.30 -17.00 -4.82
C SER A 56 7.18 -15.99 -4.56
N PRO A 57 5.91 -16.43 -4.49
CA PRO A 57 4.76 -15.53 -4.32
C PRO A 57 4.86 -14.63 -3.07
N ASP A 58 5.48 -15.09 -1.99
CA ASP A 58 5.71 -14.34 -0.76
C ASP A 58 6.74 -13.21 -0.90
N HIS A 59 7.56 -13.22 -1.97
CA HIS A 59 8.48 -12.14 -2.32
C HIS A 59 7.83 -11.09 -3.24
N ILE A 60 6.55 -11.21 -3.55
CA ILE A 60 5.84 -10.25 -4.39
C ILE A 60 4.90 -9.42 -3.54
N LEU A 61 5.11 -8.11 -3.60
CA LEU A 61 4.29 -7.11 -2.94
C LEU A 61 3.62 -6.19 -3.98
N VAL A 62 2.31 -6.09 -3.90
CA VAL A 62 1.50 -5.20 -4.75
C VAL A 62 0.92 -4.08 -3.89
N ILE A 63 1.31 -2.85 -4.20
CA ILE A 63 0.85 -1.68 -3.46
C ILE A 63 -0.13 -0.87 -4.30
N THR A 64 -1.24 -0.48 -3.68
CA THR A 64 -2.25 0.40 -4.27
C THR A 64 -2.51 1.60 -3.37
N PHE A 65 -3.22 2.59 -3.90
CA PHE A 65 -3.55 3.77 -3.11
C PHE A 65 -4.71 3.52 -2.12
N THR A 66 -5.70 2.71 -2.50
CA THR A 66 -6.89 2.45 -1.68
C THR A 66 -7.01 0.98 -1.27
N LYS A 67 -7.62 0.74 -0.10
CA LYS A 67 -7.92 -0.62 0.37
C LYS A 67 -8.84 -1.37 -0.61
N ALA A 68 -9.82 -0.68 -1.18
CA ALA A 68 -10.75 -1.27 -2.15
C ALA A 68 -10.01 -1.76 -3.39
N ALA A 69 -9.09 -0.96 -3.96
CA ALA A 69 -8.30 -1.37 -5.11
C ALA A 69 -7.37 -2.55 -4.79
N ALA A 70 -6.77 -2.59 -3.59
CA ALA A 70 -5.95 -3.72 -3.16
C ALA A 70 -6.77 -5.01 -3.08
N LEU A 71 -7.96 -4.95 -2.50
CA LEU A 71 -8.87 -6.09 -2.40
C LEU A 71 -9.32 -6.57 -3.77
N GLU A 72 -9.76 -5.67 -4.64
CA GLU A 72 -10.18 -5.98 -6.01
C GLU A 72 -9.06 -6.68 -6.79
N MET A 73 -7.83 -6.17 -6.70
CA MET A 73 -6.68 -6.80 -7.37
C MET A 73 -6.38 -8.19 -6.82
N LYS A 74 -6.44 -8.36 -5.51
CA LYS A 74 -6.27 -9.66 -4.84
C LYS A 74 -7.30 -10.67 -5.33
N GLU A 75 -8.58 -10.29 -5.37
CA GLU A 75 -9.66 -11.15 -5.85
C GLU A 75 -9.52 -11.52 -7.32
N ARG A 76 -9.18 -10.55 -8.18
CA ARG A 76 -8.94 -10.80 -9.61
C ARG A 76 -7.75 -11.73 -9.82
N PHE A 77 -6.67 -11.56 -9.04
CA PHE A 77 -5.51 -12.43 -9.09
C PHE A 77 -5.85 -13.85 -8.62
N ALA A 78 -6.58 -13.98 -7.51
CA ALA A 78 -7.04 -15.27 -6.99
C ALA A 78 -7.89 -16.03 -8.01
N ARG A 79 -8.82 -15.35 -8.67
CA ARG A 79 -9.64 -15.96 -9.76
C ARG A 79 -8.79 -16.42 -10.93
N LEU A 80 -7.82 -15.62 -11.38
CA LEU A 80 -6.94 -15.99 -12.49
C LEU A 80 -6.05 -17.20 -12.15
N THR A 81 -5.66 -17.36 -10.90
CA THR A 81 -4.71 -18.37 -10.44
C THR A 81 -5.38 -19.56 -9.73
N MET A 82 -6.72 -19.60 -9.72
CA MET A 82 -7.50 -20.62 -8.97
C MET A 82 -7.01 -20.77 -7.53
N ASN A 83 -6.73 -19.65 -6.86
CA ASN A 83 -6.17 -19.56 -5.51
C ASN A 83 -4.78 -20.23 -5.32
N GLY A 84 -4.08 -20.55 -6.41
CA GLY A 84 -2.80 -21.26 -6.38
C GLY A 84 -1.63 -20.48 -5.77
N TYR A 85 -1.75 -19.15 -5.60
CA TYR A 85 -0.67 -18.25 -5.14
C TYR A 85 -1.16 -17.28 -4.08
N SER A 86 -1.71 -17.79 -2.99
CA SER A 86 -2.30 -17.00 -1.90
C SER A 86 -1.30 -16.15 -1.11
N SER A 87 0.01 -16.45 -1.21
CA SER A 87 1.06 -15.77 -0.48
C SER A 87 1.50 -14.42 -1.08
N VAL A 88 1.00 -14.05 -2.28
CA VAL A 88 1.25 -12.71 -2.84
C VAL A 88 0.59 -11.67 -1.94
N SER A 89 1.37 -10.67 -1.52
CA SER A 89 0.90 -9.61 -0.63
C SER A 89 0.27 -8.46 -1.43
N PHE A 90 -0.95 -8.08 -1.05
CA PHE A 90 -1.66 -6.92 -1.60
C PHE A 90 -2.00 -5.95 -0.48
N GLY A 91 -1.70 -4.67 -0.65
CA GLY A 91 -1.97 -3.69 0.39
C GLY A 91 -1.88 -2.24 -0.08
N THR A 92 -2.14 -1.32 0.85
CA THR A 92 -1.84 0.11 0.67
C THR A 92 -0.47 0.43 1.23
N PHE A 93 0.10 1.58 0.84
CA PHE A 93 1.35 2.07 1.44
C PHE A 93 1.29 2.06 2.97
N HIS A 94 0.23 2.61 3.55
CA HIS A 94 0.06 2.65 5.01
C HIS A 94 0.05 1.25 5.64
N ALA A 95 -0.66 0.30 5.06
CA ALA A 95 -0.73 -1.06 5.58
C ALA A 95 0.64 -1.76 5.53
N VAL A 96 1.38 -1.57 4.44
CA VAL A 96 2.71 -2.15 4.26
C VAL A 96 3.71 -1.55 5.25
N TYR A 97 3.77 -0.21 5.35
CA TYR A 97 4.66 0.44 6.32
C TYR A 97 4.32 0.07 7.76
N TYR A 98 3.04 -0.04 8.09
CA TYR A 98 2.64 -0.49 9.41
C TYR A 98 3.11 -1.91 9.70
N GLN A 99 3.03 -2.83 8.73
CA GLN A 99 3.57 -4.18 8.89
C GLN A 99 5.09 -4.19 9.09
N ILE A 100 5.83 -3.38 8.32
CA ILE A 100 7.29 -3.22 8.47
C ILE A 100 7.63 -2.70 9.86
N LEU A 101 6.96 -1.67 10.34
CA LEU A 101 7.17 -1.13 11.68
C LEU A 101 6.90 -2.17 12.76
N ARG A 102 5.84 -2.95 12.64
CA ARG A 102 5.53 -4.04 13.58
C ARG A 102 6.58 -5.15 13.58
N SER A 103 7.20 -5.43 12.46
CA SER A 103 8.27 -6.44 12.35
C SER A 103 9.57 -5.99 13.00
N GLY A 104 9.78 -4.68 13.14
CA GLY A 104 11.01 -4.07 13.66
C GLY A 104 11.27 -4.14 15.17
N GLY A 105 10.51 -4.91 15.92
CA GLY A 105 10.76 -5.23 17.33
C GLY A 105 10.28 -4.16 18.33
N LYS A 106 10.81 -2.94 18.31
CA LYS A 106 10.44 -1.86 19.26
C LYS A 106 8.99 -1.37 19.13
N THR A 107 8.42 -1.46 17.95
CA THR A 107 7.07 -0.98 17.61
C THR A 107 6.03 -2.09 17.54
N ARG A 108 6.40 -3.32 17.91
CA ARG A 108 5.54 -4.51 17.78
C ARG A 108 4.17 -4.35 18.47
N ASN A 109 4.15 -3.64 19.59
CA ASN A 109 2.93 -3.41 20.38
C ASN A 109 2.24 -2.09 20.09
N TRP A 110 2.73 -1.31 19.12
CA TRP A 110 2.09 -0.07 18.76
C TRP A 110 0.82 -0.35 17.95
N LEU A 111 -0.26 0.29 18.36
CA LEU A 111 -1.53 0.26 17.65
C LEU A 111 -1.80 1.65 17.08
N PRO A 112 -2.35 1.73 15.87
CA PRO A 112 -2.82 3.01 15.34
C PRO A 112 -3.90 3.57 16.26
N ILE A 113 -3.72 4.81 16.69
CA ILE A 113 -4.75 5.53 17.47
C ILE A 113 -5.96 5.80 16.57
N SER A 114 -7.16 5.52 17.06
CA SER A 114 -8.39 5.82 16.33
C SER A 114 -8.65 7.34 16.28
N PRO A 115 -9.43 7.85 15.31
CA PRO A 115 -9.78 9.26 15.26
C PRO A 115 -10.47 9.76 16.55
N LYS A 116 -11.27 8.91 17.19
CA LYS A 116 -11.93 9.24 18.46
C LYS A 116 -10.94 9.39 19.60
N GLU A 117 -10.09 8.38 19.81
CA GLU A 117 -9.03 8.42 20.83
C GLU A 117 -8.07 9.59 20.61
N LYS A 118 -7.72 9.87 19.35
CA LYS A 118 -6.88 11.00 18.98
C LYS A 118 -7.48 12.33 19.43
N LYS A 119 -8.79 12.50 19.23
CA LYS A 119 -9.53 13.70 19.65
C LYS A 119 -9.62 13.80 21.18
N GLU A 120 -9.89 12.70 21.86
CA GLU A 120 -9.93 12.64 23.33
C GLU A 120 -8.57 12.99 23.95
N TYR A 121 -7.49 12.44 23.38
CA TYR A 121 -6.14 12.75 23.81
C TYR A 121 -5.79 14.23 23.63
N MET A 122 -6.18 14.81 22.49
CA MET A 122 -5.97 16.23 22.24
C MET A 122 -6.77 17.11 23.22
N LYS A 123 -8.02 16.77 23.53
CA LYS A 123 -8.80 17.47 24.56
C LYS A 123 -8.10 17.46 25.89
N HIS A 124 -7.56 16.30 26.30
CA HIS A 124 -6.81 16.20 27.55
C HIS A 124 -5.56 17.08 27.53
N CYS A 125 -4.79 17.10 26.44
CA CYS A 125 -3.62 17.99 26.32
C CYS A 125 -3.99 19.46 26.40
N LEU A 126 -5.08 19.88 25.74
CA LEU A 126 -5.55 21.28 25.77
C LEU A 126 -6.03 21.68 27.17
N SER A 127 -6.73 20.81 27.89
CA SER A 127 -7.16 21.08 29.27
C SER A 127 -5.96 21.27 30.21
N MET A 128 -4.89 20.51 30.04
CA MET A 128 -3.63 20.71 30.76
C MET A 128 -3.00 22.09 30.47
N CYS A 129 -3.21 22.60 29.27
CA CYS A 129 -2.79 23.95 28.86
C CYS A 129 -3.81 25.03 29.25
N ARG A 130 -4.89 24.71 29.99
CA ARG A 130 -5.99 25.62 30.39
C ARG A 130 -6.75 26.22 29.18
N ILE A 131 -6.85 25.45 28.08
CA ILE A 131 -7.64 25.78 26.89
C ILE A 131 -8.88 24.89 26.90
N GLU A 132 -10.03 25.43 27.29
CA GLU A 132 -11.27 24.64 27.50
C GLU A 132 -12.23 24.70 26.31
N ASP A 133 -12.20 25.77 25.50
CA ASP A 133 -13.17 26.03 24.43
C ASP A 133 -12.60 25.71 23.02
N ALA A 134 -12.08 24.53 22.83
CA ALA A 134 -11.63 24.10 21.51
C ALA A 134 -12.76 23.40 20.73
N ASP A 135 -13.18 23.98 19.63
CA ASP A 135 -14.11 23.39 18.68
C ASP A 135 -13.46 22.41 17.69
N ASP A 136 -14.25 21.76 16.85
CA ASP A 136 -13.76 20.77 15.90
C ASP A 136 -12.80 21.39 14.85
N ASP A 137 -13.02 22.64 14.46
CA ASP A 137 -12.15 23.36 13.53
C ASP A 137 -10.76 23.64 14.15
N THR A 138 -10.74 23.95 15.44
CA THR A 138 -9.49 24.12 16.20
C THR A 138 -8.70 22.79 16.26
N PHE A 139 -9.36 21.65 16.48
CA PHE A 139 -8.70 20.33 16.45
C PHE A 139 -8.08 20.04 15.10
N ASP A 140 -8.80 20.27 14.01
CA ASP A 140 -8.30 20.01 12.66
C ASP A 140 -7.10 20.88 12.31
N LYS A 141 -7.12 22.16 12.68
CA LYS A 141 -5.99 23.09 12.53
C LYS A 141 -4.77 22.64 13.33
N LEU A 142 -4.95 22.23 14.58
CA LEU A 142 -3.86 21.73 15.44
C LEU A 142 -3.25 20.43 14.86
N PHE A 143 -4.07 19.49 14.42
CA PHE A 143 -3.57 18.27 13.80
C PHE A 143 -2.80 18.54 12.52
N HIS A 144 -3.26 19.49 11.71
CA HIS A 144 -2.56 19.91 10.50
C HIS A 144 -1.20 20.53 10.84
N GLU A 145 -1.15 21.45 11.83
CA GLU A 145 0.12 22.07 12.26
C GLU A 145 1.09 21.05 12.87
N ILE A 146 0.64 20.13 13.72
CA ILE A 146 1.48 19.07 14.26
C ILE A 146 2.04 18.20 13.13
N SER A 147 1.21 17.84 12.14
CA SER A 147 1.66 17.09 10.99
C SER A 147 2.70 17.85 10.16
N ARG A 148 2.47 19.15 9.94
CA ARG A 148 3.40 20.02 9.21
C ARG A 148 4.75 20.12 9.93
N LEU A 149 4.74 20.28 11.25
CA LEU A 149 5.95 20.38 12.06
C LEU A 149 6.75 19.07 12.08
N LYS A 150 6.06 17.94 12.24
CA LYS A 150 6.69 16.60 12.20
C LYS A 150 7.32 16.25 10.86
N ASN A 151 6.77 16.78 9.77
CA ASN A 151 7.27 16.54 8.40
C ASN A 151 8.18 17.67 7.90
N SER A 152 8.55 18.65 8.76
CA SER A 152 9.50 19.68 8.38
C SER A 152 10.93 19.15 8.44
N ASP A 153 11.75 19.48 7.42
CA ASP A 153 13.18 19.13 7.38
C ASP A 153 14.05 20.00 8.33
N ASP A 154 13.44 20.85 9.14
CA ASP A 154 14.15 21.72 10.08
C ASP A 154 14.39 21.00 11.42
N PRO A 155 15.64 20.59 11.74
CA PRO A 155 15.96 19.85 12.97
C PRO A 155 15.56 20.60 14.24
N LYS A 156 15.65 21.93 14.24
CA LYS A 156 15.31 22.77 15.41
C LYS A 156 13.81 22.79 15.72
N LYS A 157 12.98 22.42 14.74
CA LYS A 157 11.52 22.31 14.93
C LYS A 157 11.10 20.91 15.39
N GLN A 158 11.93 19.90 15.16
CA GLN A 158 11.65 18.53 15.59
C GLN A 158 12.02 18.26 17.07
N GLU A 159 13.01 18.99 17.63
CA GLU A 159 13.44 18.83 19.03
C GLU A 159 12.50 19.45 20.07
N ARG A 160 11.44 20.17 19.65
CA ARG A 160 10.50 20.84 20.57
C ARG A 160 9.26 19.99 20.93
N TYR A 161 9.24 18.73 20.52
CA TYR A 161 8.16 17.77 20.76
C TYR A 161 8.78 16.40 21.15
#